data_061236964ea465d0de451e313732001c
#
_entry.id   061236964ea465d0de451e313732001c
#
_cell.length_a   1.000
_cell.length_b   1.000
_cell.length_c   1.000
_cell.angle_alpha   90.00
_cell.angle_beta   90.00
_cell.angle_gamma   90.00
#
_symmetry.space_group_name_H-M   'P 1'
#
loop_
_entity.id
_entity.type
_entity.pdbx_description
1 polymer ?
#
loop_
_entity_poly.entity_id
_entity_poly.type
_entity_poly.pdbx_seq_one_letter_code
_entity_poly.pdbx_strand_id
1 'polypeptide(L)'
;LFGGVSNASGGMPALAYLVAFVAMIFTVLSFGMMINTFPSSGSIYTYTTKSIGKGIGFIAGWLMLLQYLCSPDMVFTMAAEALNNYVPQIPVWGWCVIFLAVVFFIASRGMKTTMLVNRIALVFEFIVLGMFVVFGVIYIVTHPATSGFSLTALFNPATFNAQGMLGAASLAVFSFVGFGCVATLTDEAKDEHHGPSRAMLIMVVILVIIFALTCYIATCIDPSGAICRGNEDNGFYL
;
A
#
# COMPACT_ATOMS: atom_id res chain seq x y z
N LEU A 1 5.97 -3.22 6.39
CA LEU A 1 4.61 -2.99 6.93
C LEU A 1 3.95 -4.26 7.48
N PHE A 2 4.12 -5.43 6.82
CA PHE A 2 3.50 -6.69 7.28
C PHE A 2 3.86 -7.03 8.73
N GLY A 3 5.13 -7.02 9.10
CA GLY A 3 5.59 -7.34 10.45
C GLY A 3 5.00 -6.41 11.50
N GLY A 4 5.03 -5.09 11.26
CA GLY A 4 4.44 -4.10 12.16
C GLY A 4 2.92 -4.26 12.32
N VAL A 5 2.19 -4.52 11.22
CA VAL A 5 0.74 -4.78 11.25
C VAL A 5 0.44 -6.11 12.00
N SER A 6 1.24 -7.16 11.75
CA SER A 6 1.09 -8.46 12.42
C SER A 6 1.31 -8.36 13.92
N ASN A 7 2.38 -7.69 14.35
CA ASN A 7 2.67 -7.49 15.77
C ASN A 7 1.59 -6.66 16.47
N ALA A 8 1.18 -5.54 15.88
CA ALA A 8 0.15 -4.68 16.46
C ALA A 8 -1.22 -5.35 16.51
N SER A 9 -1.56 -6.19 15.51
CA SER A 9 -2.85 -6.90 15.46
C SER A 9 -2.90 -8.17 16.29
N GLY A 10 -1.81 -8.57 16.97
CA GLY A 10 -1.73 -9.82 17.70
C GLY A 10 -1.77 -11.06 16.79
N GLY A 11 -1.17 -10.97 15.60
CA GLY A 11 -1.10 -12.04 14.60
C GLY A 11 -2.30 -12.13 13.65
N MET A 12 -3.08 -11.06 13.52
CA MET A 12 -4.26 -10.99 12.64
C MET A 12 -4.14 -9.87 11.59
N PRO A 13 -3.07 -9.82 10.78
CA PRO A 13 -2.86 -8.72 9.84
C PRO A 13 -3.94 -8.65 8.75
N ALA A 14 -4.45 -9.79 8.28
CA ALA A 14 -5.53 -9.81 7.28
C ALA A 14 -6.78 -9.08 7.77
N LEU A 15 -7.16 -9.30 9.05
CA LEU A 15 -8.29 -8.58 9.66
C LEU A 15 -8.00 -7.08 9.76
N ALA A 16 -6.78 -6.68 10.12
CA ALA A 16 -6.40 -5.28 10.20
C ALA A 16 -6.55 -4.57 8.85
N TYR A 17 -6.18 -5.21 7.74
CA TYR A 17 -6.41 -4.67 6.38
C TYR A 17 -7.89 -4.56 6.03
N LEU A 18 -8.73 -5.49 6.45
CA LEU A 18 -10.19 -5.40 6.25
C LEU A 18 -10.80 -4.24 7.05
N VAL A 19 -10.35 -4.04 8.29
CA VAL A 19 -10.78 -2.89 9.11
C VAL A 19 -10.31 -1.57 8.49
N ALA A 20 -9.05 -1.49 8.04
CA ALA A 20 -8.52 -0.35 7.33
C ALA A 20 -9.31 -0.03 6.05
N PHE A 21 -9.71 -1.06 5.30
CA PHE A 21 -10.53 -0.90 4.11
C PHE A 21 -11.89 -0.27 4.41
N VAL A 22 -12.56 -0.66 5.51
CA VAL A 22 -13.83 -0.05 5.91
C VAL A 22 -13.68 1.46 6.13
N ALA A 23 -12.59 1.90 6.73
CA ALA A 23 -12.29 3.34 6.87
C ALA A 23 -11.98 3.99 5.51
N MET A 24 -11.18 3.33 4.68
CA MET A 24 -10.74 3.87 3.40
C MET A 24 -11.86 3.97 2.36
N ILE A 25 -12.86 3.07 2.38
CA ILE A 25 -13.94 3.12 1.40
C ILE A 25 -14.77 4.41 1.50
N PHE A 26 -14.98 4.93 2.71
CA PHE A 26 -15.67 6.22 2.90
C PHE A 26 -14.85 7.38 2.31
N THR A 27 -13.54 7.34 2.48
CA THR A 27 -12.63 8.34 1.90
C THR A 27 -12.67 8.28 0.37
N VAL A 28 -12.58 7.09 -0.21
CA VAL A 28 -12.63 6.87 -1.66
C VAL A 28 -13.97 7.31 -2.27
N LEU A 29 -15.08 6.99 -1.60
CA LEU A 29 -16.40 7.44 -2.04
C LEU A 29 -16.53 8.97 -1.99
N SER A 30 -16.00 9.63 -0.95
CA SER A 30 -15.96 11.09 -0.87
C SER A 30 -15.14 11.70 -2.00
N PHE A 31 -13.97 11.14 -2.29
CA PHE A 31 -13.16 11.57 -3.45
C PHE A 31 -13.91 11.37 -4.77
N GLY A 32 -14.57 10.21 -4.94
CA GLY A 32 -15.36 9.91 -6.12
C GLY A 32 -16.48 10.93 -6.36
N MET A 33 -17.20 11.32 -5.32
CA MET A 33 -18.22 12.36 -5.40
C MET A 33 -17.61 13.71 -5.78
N MET A 34 -16.45 14.06 -5.24
CA MET A 34 -15.75 15.31 -5.55
C MET A 34 -15.25 15.34 -7.01
N ILE A 35 -14.70 14.23 -7.51
CA ILE A 35 -14.29 14.09 -8.92
C ILE A 35 -15.49 14.30 -9.84
N ASN A 36 -16.62 13.64 -9.55
CA ASN A 36 -17.82 13.75 -10.36
C ASN A 36 -18.40 15.16 -10.39
N THR A 37 -18.23 15.92 -9.28
CA THR A 37 -18.76 17.28 -9.17
C THR A 37 -17.80 18.33 -9.73
N PHE A 38 -16.51 18.15 -9.52
CA PHE A 38 -15.46 19.08 -9.88
C PHE A 38 -14.30 18.34 -10.56
N PRO A 39 -14.47 17.81 -11.78
CA PRO A 39 -13.39 17.14 -12.49
C PRO A 39 -12.23 18.11 -12.68
N SER A 40 -11.09 17.81 -12.08
CA SER A 40 -9.90 18.66 -12.17
C SER A 40 -8.68 17.92 -11.63
N SER A 41 -7.56 18.02 -12.32
CA SER A 41 -6.25 17.50 -11.87
C SER A 41 -5.72 18.18 -10.60
N GLY A 42 -6.31 19.30 -10.19
CA GLY A 42 -5.97 19.96 -8.92
C GLY A 42 -6.38 19.20 -7.67
N SER A 43 -7.16 18.08 -7.81
CA SER A 43 -7.49 17.14 -6.73
C SER A 43 -7.92 17.86 -5.44
N ILE A 44 -7.35 17.50 -4.29
CA ILE A 44 -7.68 18.03 -2.96
C ILE A 44 -7.65 19.57 -2.92
N TYR A 45 -6.68 20.20 -3.59
CA TYR A 45 -6.61 21.67 -3.67
C TYR A 45 -7.88 22.27 -4.27
N THR A 46 -8.31 21.75 -5.43
CA THR A 46 -9.50 22.25 -6.12
C THR A 46 -10.77 21.98 -5.32
N TYR A 47 -10.91 20.75 -4.78
CA TYR A 47 -12.09 20.35 -4.00
C TYR A 47 -12.24 21.23 -2.76
N THR A 48 -11.17 21.42 -2.00
CA THR A 48 -11.18 22.25 -0.78
C THR A 48 -11.40 23.72 -1.09
N THR A 49 -10.78 24.24 -2.16
CA THR A 49 -10.96 25.64 -2.57
C THR A 49 -12.40 25.94 -2.96
N LYS A 50 -13.05 25.04 -3.70
CA LYS A 50 -14.44 25.22 -4.15
C LYS A 50 -15.47 24.94 -3.05
N SER A 51 -15.18 24.03 -2.12
CA SER A 51 -16.14 23.65 -1.07
C SER A 51 -16.06 24.52 0.17
N ILE A 52 -14.85 24.92 0.60
CA ILE A 52 -14.63 25.61 1.87
C ILE A 52 -14.12 27.03 1.65
N GLY A 53 -13.19 27.22 0.72
CA GLY A 53 -12.66 28.53 0.38
C GLY A 53 -11.16 28.54 0.07
N LYS A 54 -10.68 29.65 -0.52
CA LYS A 54 -9.33 29.79 -1.06
C LYS A 54 -8.22 29.63 0.00
N GLY A 55 -8.42 30.11 1.22
CA GLY A 55 -7.40 30.04 2.29
C GLY A 55 -7.13 28.61 2.73
N ILE A 56 -8.19 27.83 3.02
CA ILE A 56 -8.08 26.42 3.41
C ILE A 56 -7.62 25.56 2.22
N GLY A 57 -8.09 25.90 1.01
CA GLY A 57 -7.61 25.25 -0.21
C GLY A 57 -6.11 25.41 -0.42
N PHE A 58 -5.54 26.57 -0.16
CA PHE A 58 -4.10 26.78 -0.22
C PHE A 58 -3.34 25.89 0.76
N ILE A 59 -3.78 25.77 2.00
CA ILE A 59 -3.18 24.89 3.01
C ILE A 59 -3.28 23.43 2.56
N ALA A 60 -4.43 23.00 2.06
CA ALA A 60 -4.64 21.64 1.56
C ALA A 60 -3.71 21.32 0.37
N GLY A 61 -3.52 22.26 -0.56
CA GLY A 61 -2.58 22.13 -1.67
C GLY A 61 -1.13 22.02 -1.20
N TRP A 62 -0.75 22.81 -0.19
CA TRP A 62 0.58 22.73 0.41
C TRP A 62 0.85 21.38 1.10
N LEU A 63 -0.14 20.87 1.86
CA LEU A 63 -0.05 19.54 2.47
C LEU A 63 0.04 18.42 1.42
N MET A 64 -0.70 18.53 0.33
CA MET A 64 -0.63 17.60 -0.79
C MET A 64 0.76 17.59 -1.44
N LEU A 65 1.36 18.76 -1.64
CA LEU A 65 2.73 18.88 -2.15
C LEU A 65 3.74 18.24 -1.21
N LEU A 66 3.64 18.49 0.10
CA LEU A 66 4.47 17.81 1.10
C LEU A 66 4.30 16.29 1.07
N GLN A 67 3.08 15.79 0.94
CA GLN A 67 2.83 14.36 0.82
C GLN A 67 3.56 13.76 -0.37
N TYR A 68 3.51 14.40 -1.55
CA TYR A 68 4.18 13.89 -2.75
C TYR A 68 5.71 13.99 -2.68
N LEU A 69 6.25 14.91 -1.90
CA LEU A 69 7.69 14.99 -1.64
C LEU A 69 8.17 13.92 -0.64
N CYS A 70 7.41 13.69 0.43
CA CYS A 70 7.81 12.77 1.50
C CYS A 70 7.51 11.29 1.18
N SER A 71 6.47 10.98 0.39
CA SER A 71 6.10 9.59 0.12
C SER A 71 7.19 8.78 -0.59
N PRO A 72 7.88 9.30 -1.63
CA PRO A 72 8.97 8.55 -2.27
C PRO A 72 10.14 8.29 -1.34
N ASP A 73 10.45 9.22 -0.44
CA ASP A 73 11.54 9.07 0.53
C ASP A 73 11.30 7.88 1.46
N MET A 74 10.09 7.74 1.99
CA MET A 74 9.72 6.58 2.81
C MET A 74 9.85 5.26 2.04
N VAL A 75 9.38 5.21 0.80
CA VAL A 75 9.45 3.99 -0.02
C VAL A 75 10.89 3.64 -0.37
N PHE A 76 11.71 4.62 -0.74
CA PHE A 76 13.13 4.40 -1.05
C PHE A 76 13.92 3.95 0.16
N THR A 77 13.65 4.53 1.33
CA THR A 77 14.31 4.13 2.58
C THR A 77 13.97 2.69 2.95
N MET A 78 12.68 2.29 2.91
CA MET A 78 12.27 0.91 3.17
C MET A 78 12.91 -0.08 2.19
N ALA A 79 12.94 0.25 0.90
CA ALA A 79 13.59 -0.59 -0.11
C ALA A 79 15.11 -0.66 0.07
N ALA A 80 15.74 0.45 0.47
CA ALA A 80 17.17 0.54 0.74
C ALA A 80 17.57 -0.29 1.96
N GLU A 81 16.81 -0.24 3.05
CA GLU A 81 17.00 -1.07 4.23
C GLU A 81 16.90 -2.55 3.90
N ALA A 82 15.88 -2.93 3.11
CA ALA A 82 15.72 -4.30 2.65
C ALA A 82 16.94 -4.79 1.87
N LEU A 83 17.44 -4.01 0.91
CA LEU A 83 18.63 -4.38 0.14
C LEU A 83 19.92 -4.33 0.94
N ASN A 84 20.03 -3.45 1.91
CA ASN A 84 21.21 -3.38 2.78
C ASN A 84 21.40 -4.66 3.61
N ASN A 85 20.31 -5.37 3.95
CA ASN A 85 20.39 -6.67 4.62
C ASN A 85 21.05 -7.75 3.74
N TYR A 86 20.90 -7.67 2.41
CA TYR A 86 21.52 -8.61 1.47
C TYR A 86 22.89 -8.16 0.99
N VAL A 87 23.14 -6.84 0.88
CA VAL A 87 24.38 -6.24 0.40
C VAL A 87 24.86 -5.17 1.39
N PRO A 88 25.45 -5.56 2.53
CA PRO A 88 25.86 -4.63 3.58
C PRO A 88 26.98 -3.65 3.18
N GLN A 89 27.67 -3.92 2.04
CA GLN A 89 28.75 -3.08 1.55
C GLN A 89 28.28 -1.69 1.10
N ILE A 90 27.03 -1.55 0.71
CA ILE A 90 26.44 -0.28 0.26
C ILE A 90 25.58 0.26 1.40
N PRO A 91 25.90 1.43 1.95
CA PRO A 91 25.08 2.03 3.01
C PRO A 91 23.69 2.40 2.50
N VAL A 92 22.70 2.47 3.41
CA VAL A 92 21.29 2.78 3.08
C VAL A 92 21.14 4.03 2.22
N TRP A 93 21.87 5.12 2.57
CA TRP A 93 21.84 6.34 1.78
C TRP A 93 22.36 6.14 0.34
N GLY A 94 23.30 5.22 0.13
CA GLY A 94 23.83 4.88 -1.20
C GLY A 94 22.74 4.24 -2.08
N TRP A 95 21.94 3.34 -1.53
CA TRP A 95 20.79 2.76 -2.20
C TRP A 95 19.73 3.81 -2.54
N CYS A 96 19.44 4.73 -1.62
CA CYS A 96 18.50 5.82 -1.88
C CYS A 96 18.94 6.70 -3.06
N VAL A 97 20.25 7.02 -3.15
CA VAL A 97 20.80 7.78 -4.29
C VAL A 97 20.68 7.01 -5.59
N ILE A 98 20.93 5.70 -5.58
CA ILE A 98 20.77 4.84 -6.77
C ILE A 98 19.32 4.85 -7.24
N PHE A 99 18.33 4.65 -6.34
CA PHE A 99 16.93 4.67 -6.69
C PHE A 99 16.48 6.03 -7.24
N LEU A 100 16.91 7.11 -6.59
CA LEU A 100 16.62 8.47 -7.05
C LEU A 100 17.19 8.71 -8.46
N ALA A 101 18.44 8.29 -8.72
CA ALA A 101 19.08 8.42 -10.03
C ALA A 101 18.32 7.62 -11.10
N VAL A 102 17.90 6.37 -10.81
CA VAL A 102 17.14 5.53 -11.72
C VAL A 102 15.79 6.17 -12.06
N VAL A 103 15.04 6.59 -11.04
CA VAL A 103 13.73 7.24 -11.23
C VAL A 103 13.87 8.55 -11.99
N PHE A 104 14.87 9.37 -11.66
CA PHE A 104 15.16 10.61 -12.37
C PHE A 104 15.47 10.36 -13.85
N PHE A 105 16.31 9.36 -14.15
CA PHE A 105 16.64 8.99 -15.52
C PHE A 105 15.42 8.53 -16.31
N ILE A 106 14.56 7.69 -15.71
CA ILE A 106 13.30 7.23 -16.36
C ILE A 106 12.36 8.42 -16.59
N ALA A 107 12.16 9.26 -15.58
CA ALA A 107 11.29 10.42 -15.66
C ALA A 107 11.76 11.44 -16.71
N SER A 108 13.08 11.65 -16.84
CA SER A 108 13.66 12.54 -17.84
C SER A 108 13.42 12.10 -19.29
N ARG A 109 13.10 10.82 -19.52
CA ARG A 109 12.77 10.29 -20.86
C ARG A 109 11.33 10.58 -21.29
N GLY A 110 10.54 11.21 -20.42
CA GLY A 110 9.18 11.67 -20.70
C GLY A 110 8.09 10.67 -20.32
N MET A 111 6.84 11.14 -20.37
CA MET A 111 5.65 10.44 -19.86
C MET A 111 5.44 9.05 -20.49
N LYS A 112 5.65 8.92 -21.81
CA LYS A 112 5.45 7.63 -22.51
C LYS A 112 6.38 6.54 -21.98
N THR A 113 7.65 6.87 -21.72
CA THR A 113 8.64 5.93 -21.17
C THR A 113 8.28 5.57 -19.74
N THR A 114 7.90 6.55 -18.92
CA THR A 114 7.49 6.32 -17.53
C THR A 114 6.27 5.40 -17.47
N MET A 115 5.25 5.61 -18.30
CA MET A 115 4.08 4.73 -18.37
C MET A 115 4.44 3.31 -18.79
N LEU A 116 5.37 3.14 -19.75
CA LEU A 116 5.83 1.82 -20.18
C LEU A 116 6.55 1.09 -19.05
N VAL A 117 7.48 1.77 -18.37
CA VAL A 117 8.21 1.18 -17.23
C VAL A 117 7.26 0.81 -16.11
N ASN A 118 6.31 1.67 -15.76
CA ASN A 118 5.30 1.37 -14.73
C ASN A 118 4.45 0.15 -15.13
N ARG A 119 4.06 0.02 -16.40
CA ARG A 119 3.31 -1.16 -16.88
C ARG A 119 4.11 -2.44 -16.74
N ILE A 120 5.39 -2.40 -17.11
CA ILE A 120 6.29 -3.57 -16.99
C ILE A 120 6.48 -3.93 -15.50
N ALA A 121 6.73 -2.94 -14.65
CA ALA A 121 6.87 -3.13 -13.21
C ALA A 121 5.61 -3.75 -12.59
N LEU A 122 4.43 -3.27 -12.97
CA LEU A 122 3.15 -3.78 -12.49
C LEU A 122 2.93 -5.24 -12.91
N VAL A 123 3.23 -5.60 -14.16
CA VAL A 123 3.15 -7.00 -14.62
C VAL A 123 4.11 -7.88 -13.82
N PHE A 124 5.33 -7.42 -13.60
CA PHE A 124 6.32 -8.15 -12.79
C PHE A 124 5.86 -8.34 -11.34
N GLU A 125 5.29 -7.29 -10.74
CA GLU A 125 4.72 -7.34 -9.39
C GLU A 125 3.59 -8.38 -9.28
N PHE A 126 2.67 -8.42 -10.25
CA PHE A 126 1.61 -9.43 -10.27
C PHE A 126 2.15 -10.85 -10.45
N ILE A 127 3.23 -11.04 -11.23
CA ILE A 127 3.88 -12.35 -11.39
C ILE A 127 4.47 -12.79 -10.04
N VAL A 128 5.24 -11.92 -9.38
CA VAL A 128 5.85 -12.21 -8.07
C VAL A 128 4.79 -12.51 -7.02
N LEU A 129 3.72 -11.71 -6.99
CA LEU A 129 2.59 -11.93 -6.09
C LEU A 129 1.89 -13.27 -6.36
N GLY A 130 1.64 -13.59 -7.64
CA GLY A 130 1.07 -14.87 -8.02
C GLY A 130 1.96 -16.05 -7.62
N MET A 131 3.27 -15.94 -7.82
CA MET A 131 4.22 -16.95 -7.36
C MET A 131 4.18 -17.11 -5.83
N PHE A 132 4.15 -16.00 -5.08
CA PHE A 132 4.03 -16.05 -3.62
C PHE A 132 2.77 -16.79 -3.17
N VAL A 133 1.62 -16.48 -3.78
CA VAL A 133 0.35 -17.16 -3.46
C VAL A 133 0.43 -18.64 -3.79
N VAL A 134 0.92 -19.01 -4.97
CA VAL A 134 1.01 -20.41 -5.41
C VAL A 134 1.96 -21.21 -4.51
N PHE A 135 3.19 -20.71 -4.31
CA PHE A 135 4.16 -21.38 -3.45
C PHE A 135 3.72 -21.43 -1.99
N GLY A 136 3.09 -20.35 -1.49
CA GLY A 136 2.53 -20.31 -0.15
C GLY A 136 1.45 -21.36 0.08
N VAL A 137 0.53 -21.51 -0.86
CA VAL A 137 -0.51 -22.56 -0.80
C VAL A 137 0.11 -23.95 -0.88
N ILE A 138 1.06 -24.19 -1.80
CA ILE A 138 1.79 -25.47 -1.89
C ILE A 138 2.48 -25.79 -0.57
N TYR A 139 3.16 -24.80 0.04
CA TYR A 139 3.85 -24.98 1.31
C TYR A 139 2.89 -25.37 2.44
N ILE A 140 1.75 -24.69 2.56
CA ILE A 140 0.72 -24.99 3.57
C ILE A 140 0.18 -26.41 3.40
N VAL A 141 -0.06 -26.86 2.17
CA VAL A 141 -0.58 -28.20 1.88
C VAL A 141 0.47 -29.29 2.13
N THR A 142 1.75 -29.02 1.87
CA THR A 142 2.84 -29.99 2.03
C THR A 142 3.34 -30.12 3.47
N HIS A 143 3.10 -29.10 4.32
CA HIS A 143 3.57 -29.09 5.71
C HIS A 143 2.43 -28.93 6.72
N PRO A 144 1.46 -29.84 6.76
CA PRO A 144 0.26 -29.70 7.61
C PRO A 144 0.57 -29.76 9.12
N ALA A 145 1.78 -30.19 9.52
CA ALA A 145 2.19 -30.24 10.92
C ALA A 145 2.60 -28.87 11.49
N THR A 146 3.10 -27.97 10.66
CA THR A 146 3.63 -26.66 11.07
C THR A 146 2.81 -25.48 10.53
N SER A 147 2.08 -25.70 9.45
CA SER A 147 1.27 -24.69 8.76
C SER A 147 -0.10 -25.27 8.41
N GLY A 148 -1.13 -24.44 8.39
CA GLY A 148 -2.47 -24.90 8.04
C GLY A 148 -3.43 -23.76 7.80
N PHE A 149 -4.42 -23.99 6.93
CA PHE A 149 -5.53 -23.06 6.77
C PHE A 149 -6.34 -23.01 8.06
N SER A 150 -6.22 -21.90 8.80
CA SER A 150 -6.87 -21.73 10.08
C SER A 150 -7.68 -20.43 10.10
N LEU A 151 -8.91 -20.51 10.60
CA LEU A 151 -9.70 -19.33 10.89
C LEU A 151 -9.06 -18.46 11.99
N THR A 152 -8.18 -19.02 12.81
CA THR A 152 -7.43 -18.27 13.83
C THR A 152 -6.45 -17.29 13.20
N ALA A 153 -5.95 -17.53 11.99
CA ALA A 153 -5.14 -16.58 11.23
C ALA A 153 -5.94 -15.34 10.78
N LEU A 154 -7.28 -15.46 10.64
CA LEU A 154 -8.14 -14.34 10.35
C LEU A 154 -8.66 -13.68 11.64
N PHE A 155 -9.12 -14.50 12.59
CA PHE A 155 -9.65 -14.03 13.86
C PHE A 155 -9.31 -15.00 15.00
N ASN A 156 -8.51 -14.51 15.97
CA ASN A 156 -8.12 -15.25 17.16
C ASN A 156 -8.65 -14.53 18.41
N PRO A 157 -9.73 -15.04 19.05
CA PRO A 157 -10.29 -14.42 20.25
C PRO A 157 -9.32 -14.30 21.42
N ALA A 158 -8.33 -15.21 21.52
CA ALA A 158 -7.38 -15.26 22.63
C ALA A 158 -6.36 -14.11 22.59
N THR A 159 -6.00 -13.64 21.41
CA THR A 159 -5.02 -12.56 21.22
C THR A 159 -5.66 -11.24 20.77
N PHE A 160 -6.98 -11.23 20.55
CA PHE A 160 -7.69 -10.05 20.08
C PHE A 160 -7.66 -8.93 21.12
N ASN A 161 -7.11 -7.80 20.71
CA ASN A 161 -7.16 -6.54 21.46
C ASN A 161 -7.65 -5.42 20.54
N ALA A 162 -8.77 -4.81 20.89
CA ALA A 162 -9.37 -3.76 20.06
C ALA A 162 -8.43 -2.55 19.86
N GLN A 163 -7.67 -2.16 20.87
CA GLN A 163 -6.72 -1.06 20.76
C GLN A 163 -5.55 -1.43 19.84
N GLY A 164 -5.00 -2.63 19.99
CA GLY A 164 -3.96 -3.14 19.09
C GLY A 164 -4.46 -3.26 17.64
N MET A 165 -5.70 -3.75 17.44
CA MET A 165 -6.32 -3.84 16.12
C MET A 165 -6.50 -2.48 15.45
N LEU A 166 -6.92 -1.44 16.18
CA LEU A 166 -7.02 -0.07 15.66
C LEU A 166 -5.64 0.50 15.31
N GLY A 167 -4.62 0.21 16.13
CA GLY A 167 -3.22 0.56 15.83
C GLY A 167 -2.73 -0.13 14.57
N ALA A 168 -2.97 -1.44 14.44
CA ALA A 168 -2.65 -2.21 13.24
C ALA A 168 -3.39 -1.70 11.99
N ALA A 169 -4.68 -1.37 12.12
CA ALA A 169 -5.45 -0.78 11.03
C ALA A 169 -4.90 0.60 10.61
N SER A 170 -4.43 1.42 11.56
CA SER A 170 -3.78 2.69 11.25
C SER A 170 -2.50 2.50 10.43
N LEU A 171 -1.69 1.49 10.77
CA LEU A 171 -0.52 1.12 9.96
C LEU A 171 -0.93 0.57 8.58
N ALA A 172 -1.97 -0.25 8.52
CA ALA A 172 -2.47 -0.81 7.27
C ALA A 172 -2.99 0.27 6.30
N VAL A 173 -3.52 1.39 6.80
CA VAL A 173 -3.95 2.53 5.98
C VAL A 173 -2.80 3.09 5.14
N PHE A 174 -1.55 3.05 5.63
CA PHE A 174 -0.39 3.47 4.83
C PHE A 174 -0.22 2.66 3.54
N SER A 175 -0.65 1.40 3.51
CA SER A 175 -0.59 0.58 2.29
C SER A 175 -1.55 1.05 1.19
N PHE A 176 -2.54 1.85 1.53
CA PHE A 176 -3.46 2.46 0.57
C PHE A 176 -3.02 3.86 0.10
N VAL A 177 -1.90 4.38 0.63
CA VAL A 177 -1.38 5.68 0.19
C VAL A 177 -1.08 5.65 -1.31
N GLY A 178 -1.48 6.71 -2.03
CA GLY A 178 -1.32 6.81 -3.47
C GLY A 178 -2.64 6.71 -4.25
N PHE A 179 -3.75 6.22 -3.67
CA PHE A 179 -5.04 6.21 -4.37
C PHE A 179 -5.48 7.59 -4.85
N GLY A 180 -5.12 8.64 -4.12
CA GLY A 180 -5.39 10.04 -4.48
C GLY A 180 -4.70 10.51 -5.76
N CYS A 181 -3.62 9.84 -6.21
CA CYS A 181 -2.95 10.14 -7.47
C CYS A 181 -3.87 9.92 -8.68
N VAL A 182 -4.87 9.04 -8.59
CA VAL A 182 -5.86 8.84 -9.65
C VAL A 182 -6.65 10.12 -9.91
N ALA A 183 -6.94 10.90 -8.87
CA ALA A 183 -7.65 12.17 -9.00
C ALA A 183 -6.83 13.26 -9.70
N THR A 184 -5.50 13.18 -9.67
CA THR A 184 -4.64 14.15 -10.40
C THR A 184 -4.55 13.85 -11.90
N LEU A 185 -4.99 12.67 -12.33
CA LEU A 185 -5.01 12.26 -13.74
C LEU A 185 -6.40 12.43 -14.38
N THR A 186 -7.30 13.16 -13.73
CA THR A 186 -8.68 13.36 -14.20
C THR A 186 -8.73 14.00 -15.60
N ASP A 187 -7.91 15.01 -15.85
CA ASP A 187 -7.87 15.72 -17.14
C ASP A 187 -7.33 14.87 -18.31
N GLU A 188 -6.65 13.74 -18.00
CA GLU A 188 -6.13 12.80 -19.00
C GLU A 188 -7.10 11.64 -19.28
N ALA A 189 -8.19 11.55 -18.52
CA ALA A 189 -9.17 10.47 -18.64
C ALA A 189 -10.11 10.69 -19.82
N LYS A 190 -10.48 9.59 -20.51
CA LYS A 190 -11.49 9.67 -21.61
C LYS A 190 -12.88 10.08 -21.10
N ASP A 191 -13.23 9.72 -19.89
CA ASP A 191 -14.45 10.12 -19.18
C ASP A 191 -14.00 10.81 -17.88
N GLU A 192 -13.92 12.13 -17.92
CA GLU A 192 -13.41 12.95 -16.82
C GLU A 192 -14.28 12.86 -15.55
N HIS A 193 -15.59 12.64 -15.70
CA HIS A 193 -16.53 12.60 -14.58
C HIS A 193 -16.55 11.25 -13.86
N HIS A 194 -16.66 10.15 -14.60
CA HIS A 194 -16.90 8.84 -13.99
C HIS A 194 -15.70 7.89 -14.08
N GLY A 195 -14.80 8.07 -15.04
CA GLY A 195 -13.64 7.23 -15.25
C GLY A 195 -12.73 7.15 -14.03
N PRO A 196 -12.16 8.25 -13.54
CA PRO A 196 -11.25 8.26 -12.40
C PRO A 196 -11.91 7.83 -11.09
N SER A 197 -13.18 8.22 -10.86
CA SER A 197 -13.93 7.81 -9.68
C SER A 197 -14.11 6.28 -9.60
N ARG A 198 -14.51 5.65 -10.71
CA ARG A 198 -14.62 4.19 -10.81
C ARG A 198 -13.27 3.49 -10.69
N ALA A 199 -12.26 4.02 -11.36
CA ALA A 199 -10.90 3.46 -11.31
C ALA A 199 -10.35 3.46 -9.89
N MET A 200 -10.54 4.54 -9.13
CA MET A 200 -10.12 4.67 -7.74
C MET A 200 -10.81 3.65 -6.84
N LEU A 201 -12.13 3.46 -7.01
CA LEU A 201 -12.90 2.49 -6.21
C LEU A 201 -12.45 1.05 -6.53
N ILE A 202 -12.32 0.70 -7.80
CA ILE A 202 -11.87 -0.63 -8.25
C ILE A 202 -10.46 -0.89 -7.72
N MET A 203 -9.55 0.09 -7.81
CA MET A 203 -8.17 -0.02 -7.32
C MET A 203 -8.14 -0.36 -5.83
N VAL A 204 -8.88 0.36 -4.98
CA VAL A 204 -8.86 0.13 -3.53
C VAL A 204 -9.48 -1.22 -3.16
N VAL A 205 -10.53 -1.67 -3.89
CA VAL A 205 -11.10 -3.01 -3.70
C VAL A 205 -10.11 -4.11 -4.10
N ILE A 206 -9.41 -3.95 -5.22
CA ILE A 206 -8.37 -4.92 -5.63
C ILE A 206 -7.23 -4.95 -4.60
N LEU A 207 -6.76 -3.79 -4.15
CA LEU A 207 -5.68 -3.70 -3.16
C LEU A 207 -6.03 -4.41 -1.85
N VAL A 208 -7.24 -4.22 -1.31
CA VAL A 208 -7.61 -4.91 -0.07
C VAL A 208 -7.67 -6.42 -0.23
N ILE A 209 -8.18 -6.90 -1.38
CA ILE A 209 -8.20 -8.35 -1.66
C ILE A 209 -6.78 -8.91 -1.70
N ILE A 210 -5.87 -8.23 -2.40
CA ILE A 210 -4.47 -8.63 -2.50
C ILE A 210 -3.80 -8.63 -1.13
N PHE A 211 -3.91 -7.54 -0.37
CA PHE A 211 -3.29 -7.42 0.94
C PHE A 211 -3.87 -8.41 1.96
N ALA A 212 -5.19 -8.56 2.01
CA ALA A 212 -5.81 -9.53 2.91
C ALA A 212 -5.42 -10.97 2.58
N LEU A 213 -5.39 -11.33 1.28
CA LEU A 213 -5.01 -12.66 0.83
C LEU A 213 -3.54 -12.97 1.12
N THR A 214 -2.63 -12.06 0.78
CA THR A 214 -1.19 -12.26 1.03
C THR A 214 -0.88 -12.32 2.52
N CYS A 215 -1.47 -11.45 3.32
CA CYS A 215 -1.31 -11.47 4.76
C CYS A 215 -1.90 -12.73 5.38
N TYR A 216 -3.04 -13.20 4.91
CA TYR A 216 -3.64 -14.45 5.37
C TYR A 216 -2.74 -15.66 5.08
N ILE A 217 -2.23 -15.77 3.86
CA ILE A 217 -1.30 -16.86 3.47
C ILE A 217 -0.03 -16.79 4.30
N ALA A 218 0.56 -15.60 4.47
CA ALA A 218 1.77 -15.42 5.27
C ALA A 218 1.55 -15.85 6.73
N THR A 219 0.42 -15.50 7.34
CA THR A 219 0.08 -15.94 8.70
C THR A 219 -0.20 -17.43 8.80
N CYS A 220 -0.76 -18.06 7.75
CA CYS A 220 -0.94 -19.51 7.70
C CYS A 220 0.39 -20.28 7.55
N ILE A 221 1.41 -19.70 6.93
CA ILE A 221 2.76 -20.27 6.83
C ILE A 221 3.44 -20.25 8.20
N ASP A 222 3.34 -19.15 8.93
CA ASP A 222 3.91 -19.01 10.28
C ASP A 222 2.85 -18.60 11.31
N PRO A 223 2.04 -19.55 11.81
CA PRO A 223 1.03 -19.28 12.83
C PRO A 223 1.62 -18.82 14.18
N SER A 224 2.89 -19.14 14.43
CA SER A 224 3.58 -18.78 15.67
C SER A 224 4.01 -17.30 15.70
N GLY A 225 4.09 -16.67 14.54
CA GLY A 225 4.63 -15.32 14.37
C GLY A 225 6.13 -15.22 14.71
N ALA A 226 6.86 -16.35 14.72
CA ALA A 226 8.28 -16.39 15.08
C ALA A 226 9.13 -15.58 14.11
N ILE A 227 8.79 -15.59 12.83
CA ILE A 227 9.45 -14.82 11.77
C ILE A 227 9.26 -13.32 12.01
N CYS A 228 8.06 -12.91 12.44
CA CYS A 228 7.76 -11.49 12.72
C CYS A 228 8.39 -10.99 14.02
N ARG A 229 8.55 -11.86 15.05
CA ARG A 229 9.13 -11.48 16.35
C ARG A 229 10.63 -11.27 16.32
N GLY A 230 11.33 -11.90 15.37
CA GLY A 230 12.79 -11.76 15.20
C GLY A 230 13.19 -10.47 14.47
N ASN A 231 12.29 -9.85 13.74
CA ASN A 231 12.57 -8.68 12.92
C ASN A 231 11.29 -7.82 12.82
N GLU A 232 11.06 -6.96 13.83
CA GLU A 232 9.82 -6.22 14.01
C GLU A 232 9.43 -5.36 12.79
N ASP A 233 10.41 -4.89 12.03
CA ASP A 233 10.20 -4.03 10.88
C ASP A 233 10.09 -4.78 9.53
N ASN A 234 10.64 -5.99 9.42
CA ASN A 234 10.88 -6.65 8.13
C ASN A 234 10.52 -8.15 8.11
N GLY A 235 9.37 -8.53 8.61
CA GLY A 235 8.95 -9.94 8.75
C GLY A 235 8.99 -10.84 7.50
N PHE A 236 9.41 -10.33 6.33
CA PHE A 236 9.55 -11.10 5.08
C PHE A 236 10.99 -11.28 4.60
N TYR A 237 12.00 -10.81 5.35
CA TYR A 237 13.40 -10.81 4.89
C TYR A 237 14.27 -11.87 5.55
N LEU A 238 13.66 -12.93 6.10
CA LEU A 238 14.38 -14.09 6.62
C LEU A 238 14.29 -15.28 5.68
#